data_c967f4e59c1586891b02fb29539f3358
#
_entry.id   c967f4e59c1586891b02fb29539f3358
#
_cell.length_a   1.000
_cell.length_b   1.000
_cell.length_c   1.000
_cell.angle_alpha   90.00
_cell.angle_beta   90.00
_cell.angle_gamma   90.00
#
_symmetry.space_group_name_H-M   'P 1'
#
loop_
_entity.id
_entity.type
_entity.pdbx_description
1 polymer ?
#
loop_
_entity_poly.entity_id
_entity_poly.type
_entity_poly.pdbx_seq_one_letter_code
_entity_poly.pdbx_strand_id
1 'polypeptide(L)'
;MMTGLGGIISELNSTGAPLSVLFLSFIVFSFIGWLYESTICALANYGHFANSGFLLGPCCPIYGVGSLACWFLLRDIPNVAVQFAAAALVCSAIEYGVGAALEQITGARFWDYSKFPFNINGRVCLYGTALFGAGAVLICRIAEPALLNALELIPPTILAAAAFACAALLAIDTVFTLVSWRQLSQKLELLRIELADKVNDSLKDASNSLLDRMPDAALDSAAGIKARSGELNSWLAEMSDSAFEAVRNKIELPSFMAEGRQNLRLVVRHARSIAQRAEISTPEKLKTVLTRRELRFFNAFPEIKLKAYEGIIRATNLKERARELFCRR
;
A
#
# COMPACT_ATOMS: atom_id res chain seq x y z
N MET A 1 -25.97 14.14 -22.19
CA MET A 1 -25.01 13.63 -21.22
C MET A 1 -24.43 12.30 -21.71
N MET A 2 -23.63 12.36 -22.75
CA MET A 2 -22.79 11.29 -23.29
C MET A 2 -21.65 11.97 -24.05
N THR A 3 -20.68 12.49 -23.31
CA THR A 3 -19.40 12.89 -23.90
C THR A 3 -18.50 11.67 -23.86
N GLY A 4 -18.70 10.79 -24.82
CA GLY A 4 -17.72 9.73 -25.10
C GLY A 4 -16.40 10.35 -25.55
N LEU A 5 -15.38 9.51 -25.78
CA LEU A 5 -14.03 9.91 -26.24
C LEU A 5 -14.06 11.02 -27.31
N GLY A 6 -15.09 11.04 -28.19
CA GLY A 6 -15.29 12.08 -29.20
C GLY A 6 -15.60 13.47 -28.64
N GLY A 7 -16.27 13.57 -27.48
CA GLY A 7 -16.51 14.84 -26.80
C GLY A 7 -15.22 15.40 -26.17
N ILE A 8 -14.40 14.54 -25.57
CA ILE A 8 -13.09 14.91 -25.01
C ILE A 8 -12.15 15.38 -26.13
N ILE A 9 -12.12 14.70 -27.28
CA ILE A 9 -11.30 15.11 -28.43
C ILE A 9 -11.81 16.44 -29.02
N SER A 10 -13.14 16.67 -29.04
CA SER A 10 -13.72 17.94 -29.47
C SER A 10 -13.37 19.07 -28.51
N GLU A 11 -13.38 18.83 -27.21
CA GLU A 11 -12.94 19.80 -26.20
C GLU A 11 -11.43 20.04 -26.26
N LEU A 12 -10.61 19.01 -26.46
CA LEU A 12 -9.18 19.15 -26.73
C LEU A 12 -8.89 20.05 -27.94
N ASN A 13 -9.68 19.89 -29.03
CA ASN A 13 -9.59 20.75 -30.20
C ASN A 13 -10.12 22.16 -29.93
N SER A 14 -11.09 22.33 -29.04
CA SER A 14 -11.67 23.65 -28.69
C SER A 14 -10.76 24.48 -27.77
N THR A 15 -9.89 23.83 -26.98
CA THR A 15 -8.88 24.51 -26.17
C THR A 15 -7.69 24.99 -27.00
N GLY A 16 -7.55 24.52 -28.25
CA GLY A 16 -6.40 24.85 -29.11
C GLY A 16 -5.05 24.34 -28.63
N ALA A 17 -5.00 23.68 -27.45
CA ALA A 17 -3.76 23.18 -26.88
C ALA A 17 -3.37 21.84 -27.52
N PRO A 18 -2.18 21.69 -28.11
CA PRO A 18 -1.74 20.43 -28.66
C PRO A 18 -1.57 19.38 -27.55
N LEU A 19 -1.81 18.10 -27.88
CA LEU A 19 -1.73 16.97 -26.94
C LEU A 19 -0.40 16.96 -26.15
N SER A 20 0.70 17.39 -26.77
CA SER A 20 2.00 17.51 -26.12
C SER A 20 2.00 18.51 -24.95
N VAL A 21 1.28 19.63 -25.08
CA VAL A 21 1.16 20.65 -24.02
C VAL A 21 0.38 20.08 -22.84
N LEU A 22 -0.74 19.42 -23.09
CA LEU A 22 -1.57 18.79 -22.04
C LEU A 22 -0.80 17.68 -21.34
N PHE A 23 -0.06 16.87 -22.10
CA PHE A 23 0.77 15.82 -21.51
C PHE A 23 1.91 16.39 -20.66
N LEU A 24 2.55 17.46 -21.10
CA LEU A 24 3.58 18.14 -20.31
C LEU A 24 2.99 18.80 -19.06
N SER A 25 1.78 19.38 -19.13
CA SER A 25 1.06 19.85 -17.95
C SER A 25 0.80 18.71 -16.96
N PHE A 26 0.31 17.55 -17.43
CA PHE A 26 0.18 16.36 -16.61
C PHE A 26 1.50 15.99 -15.91
N ILE A 27 2.63 16.00 -16.62
CA ILE A 27 3.95 15.67 -16.04
C ILE A 27 4.37 16.70 -14.98
N VAL A 28 4.18 17.99 -15.26
CA VAL A 28 4.54 19.07 -14.32
C VAL A 28 3.75 18.94 -13.02
N PHE A 29 2.43 18.76 -13.09
CA PHE A 29 1.62 18.60 -11.87
C PHE A 29 1.85 17.26 -11.17
N SER A 30 2.19 16.21 -11.91
CA SER A 30 2.63 14.94 -11.30
C SER A 30 3.93 15.10 -10.52
N PHE A 31 4.88 15.90 -11.04
CA PHE A 31 6.13 16.22 -10.35
C PHE A 31 5.91 17.13 -9.13
N ILE A 32 5.07 18.17 -9.26
CA ILE A 32 4.70 19.05 -8.14
C ILE A 32 4.01 18.25 -7.03
N GLY A 33 3.09 17.34 -7.38
CA GLY A 33 2.45 16.44 -6.42
C GLY A 33 3.45 15.52 -5.72
N TRP A 34 4.40 14.95 -6.46
CA TRP A 34 5.49 14.18 -5.87
C TRP A 34 6.34 15.01 -4.91
N LEU A 35 6.68 16.25 -5.29
CA LEU A 35 7.45 17.15 -4.44
C LEU A 35 6.69 17.48 -3.16
N TYR A 36 5.39 17.78 -3.25
CA TYR A 36 4.52 18.02 -2.10
C TYR A 36 4.49 16.82 -1.14
N GLU A 37 4.25 15.61 -1.66
CA GLU A 37 4.20 14.38 -0.86
C GLU A 37 5.56 14.04 -0.23
N SER A 38 6.64 14.15 -1.01
CA SER A 38 7.98 13.73 -0.58
C SER A 38 8.64 14.72 0.38
N THR A 39 8.20 15.98 0.38
CA THR A 39 8.72 17.03 1.28
C THR A 39 7.72 17.38 2.36
N ILE A 40 6.65 18.12 2.03
CA ILE A 40 5.73 18.69 3.02
C ILE A 40 5.02 17.59 3.81
N CYS A 41 4.39 16.64 3.12
CA CYS A 41 3.68 15.54 3.79
C CYS A 41 4.66 14.61 4.53
N ALA A 42 5.80 14.28 3.93
CA ALA A 42 6.78 13.40 4.55
C ALA A 42 7.43 14.05 5.78
N LEU A 43 7.79 15.33 5.72
CA LEU A 43 8.34 16.07 6.86
C LEU A 43 7.32 16.22 7.98
N ALA A 44 6.06 16.53 7.66
CA ALA A 44 4.98 16.66 8.64
C ALA A 44 4.66 15.35 9.37
N ASN A 45 4.66 14.23 8.65
CA ASN A 45 4.26 12.93 9.20
C ASN A 45 5.43 12.10 9.75
N TYR A 46 6.63 12.25 9.20
CA TYR A 46 7.78 11.35 9.49
C TYR A 46 9.04 12.09 9.91
N GLY A 47 9.08 13.43 9.79
CA GLY A 47 10.24 14.25 10.16
C GLY A 47 11.43 14.16 9.21
N HIS A 48 11.30 13.51 8.05
CA HIS A 48 12.36 13.39 7.06
C HIS A 48 11.80 13.32 5.63
N PHE A 49 12.64 13.59 4.64
CA PHE A 49 12.31 13.40 3.22
C PHE A 49 12.07 11.91 2.92
N ALA A 50 10.98 11.61 2.25
CA ALA A 50 10.69 10.27 1.75
C ALA A 50 10.33 10.35 0.27
N ASN A 51 10.98 9.55 -0.59
CA ASN A 51 10.56 9.45 -1.99
C ASN A 51 9.18 8.79 -2.05
N SER A 52 8.13 9.60 -1.97
CA SER A 52 6.73 9.20 -1.96
C SER A 52 6.21 8.88 -3.36
N GLY A 53 5.06 8.22 -3.42
CA GLY A 53 4.45 7.81 -4.68
C GLY A 53 4.77 6.37 -5.08
N PHE A 54 3.91 5.82 -5.95
CA PHE A 54 4.03 4.42 -6.41
C PHE A 54 5.23 4.23 -7.34
N LEU A 55 5.49 5.18 -8.24
CA LEU A 55 6.60 5.15 -9.20
C LEU A 55 7.96 5.32 -8.51
N LEU A 56 9.02 4.79 -9.13
CA LEU A 56 10.40 4.92 -8.63
C LEU A 56 10.93 6.34 -8.80
N GLY A 57 10.59 6.99 -9.90
CA GLY A 57 10.97 8.36 -10.21
C GLY A 57 10.13 9.42 -9.49
N PRO A 58 10.48 10.68 -9.66
CA PRO A 58 9.83 11.81 -9.00
C PRO A 58 8.50 12.17 -9.67
N CYS A 59 7.54 11.26 -9.63
CA CYS A 59 6.27 11.42 -10.32
C CYS A 59 5.12 10.75 -9.53
N CYS A 60 4.07 11.54 -9.24
CA CYS A 60 2.81 11.07 -8.67
C CYS A 60 1.66 11.31 -9.67
N PRO A 61 1.38 10.37 -10.58
CA PRO A 61 0.43 10.57 -11.69
C PRO A 61 -0.99 10.99 -11.26
N ILE A 62 -1.41 10.63 -10.06
CA ILE A 62 -2.73 11.01 -9.54
C ILE A 62 -2.93 12.53 -9.49
N TYR A 63 -1.87 13.31 -9.22
CA TYR A 63 -1.93 14.76 -9.19
C TYR A 63 -2.05 15.34 -10.60
N GLY A 64 -1.33 14.77 -11.57
CA GLY A 64 -1.48 15.16 -12.98
C GLY A 64 -2.86 14.84 -13.55
N VAL A 65 -3.41 13.66 -13.22
CA VAL A 65 -4.79 13.31 -13.60
C VAL A 65 -5.78 14.25 -12.92
N GLY A 66 -5.61 14.51 -11.63
CA GLY A 66 -6.49 15.41 -10.87
C GLY A 66 -6.48 16.84 -11.40
N SER A 67 -5.30 17.39 -11.73
CA SER A 67 -5.18 18.75 -12.27
C SER A 67 -5.88 18.89 -13.62
N LEU A 68 -5.61 17.99 -14.56
CA LEU A 68 -6.26 18.02 -15.87
C LEU A 68 -7.77 17.77 -15.77
N ALA A 69 -8.21 16.81 -14.96
CA ALA A 69 -9.64 16.57 -14.76
C ALA A 69 -10.36 17.81 -14.21
N CYS A 70 -9.78 18.44 -13.18
CA CYS A 70 -10.34 19.68 -12.63
C CYS A 70 -10.31 20.82 -13.65
N TRP A 71 -9.23 20.98 -14.40
CA TRP A 71 -9.13 21.99 -15.45
C TRP A 71 -10.23 21.81 -16.50
N PHE A 72 -10.38 20.63 -17.07
CA PHE A 72 -11.38 20.39 -18.12
C PHE A 72 -12.83 20.52 -17.62
N LEU A 73 -13.10 20.09 -16.40
CA LEU A 73 -14.47 20.04 -15.88
C LEU A 73 -14.91 21.34 -15.20
N LEU A 74 -13.96 22.12 -14.64
CA LEU A 74 -14.31 23.15 -13.65
C LEU A 74 -13.78 24.55 -13.99
N ARG A 75 -12.92 24.72 -15.01
CA ARG A 75 -12.30 26.02 -15.36
C ARG A 75 -13.36 27.12 -15.62
N ASP A 76 -14.51 26.76 -16.21
CA ASP A 76 -15.55 27.70 -16.61
C ASP A 76 -16.53 28.04 -15.47
N ILE A 77 -16.34 27.47 -14.27
CA ILE A 77 -17.19 27.79 -13.11
C ILE A 77 -16.73 29.12 -12.50
N PRO A 78 -17.54 30.19 -12.57
CA PRO A 78 -17.13 31.53 -12.12
C PRO A 78 -17.08 31.64 -10.61
N ASN A 79 -18.00 30.97 -9.90
CA ASN A 79 -18.13 31.06 -8.44
C ASN A 79 -17.09 30.14 -7.76
N VAL A 80 -16.20 30.74 -6.98
CA VAL A 80 -15.10 30.03 -6.29
C VAL A 80 -15.61 28.97 -5.33
N ALA A 81 -16.69 29.24 -4.59
CA ALA A 81 -17.23 28.28 -3.63
C ALA A 81 -17.86 27.06 -4.34
N VAL A 82 -18.54 27.27 -5.45
CA VAL A 82 -19.10 26.19 -6.28
C VAL A 82 -17.96 25.39 -6.92
N GLN A 83 -16.94 26.08 -7.44
CA GLN A 83 -15.75 25.45 -8.02
C GLN A 83 -15.02 24.61 -6.98
N PHE A 84 -14.83 25.12 -5.76
CA PHE A 84 -14.24 24.38 -4.65
C PHE A 84 -15.03 23.12 -4.31
N ALA A 85 -16.35 23.22 -4.15
CA ALA A 85 -17.19 22.07 -3.82
C ALA A 85 -17.14 21.00 -4.92
N ALA A 86 -17.21 21.42 -6.19
CA ALA A 86 -17.11 20.52 -7.33
C ALA A 86 -15.70 19.86 -7.42
N ALA A 87 -14.63 20.65 -7.22
CA ALA A 87 -13.26 20.16 -7.22
C ALA A 87 -13.01 19.15 -6.08
N ALA A 88 -13.53 19.43 -4.89
CA ALA A 88 -13.46 18.51 -3.76
C ALA A 88 -14.09 17.15 -4.08
N LEU A 89 -15.25 17.15 -4.77
CA LEU A 89 -15.92 15.91 -5.19
C LEU A 89 -15.13 15.18 -6.28
N VAL A 90 -14.64 15.89 -7.31
CA VAL A 90 -13.87 15.30 -8.42
C VAL A 90 -12.57 14.68 -7.89
N CYS A 91 -11.82 15.42 -7.07
CA CYS A 91 -10.58 14.91 -6.48
C CYS A 91 -10.82 13.68 -5.58
N SER A 92 -11.87 13.72 -4.74
CA SER A 92 -12.21 12.57 -3.89
C SER A 92 -12.64 11.35 -4.70
N ALA A 93 -13.35 11.53 -5.81
CA ALA A 93 -13.73 10.44 -6.70
C ALA A 93 -12.49 9.80 -7.36
N ILE A 94 -11.53 10.63 -7.82
CA ILE A 94 -10.27 10.16 -8.40
C ILE A 94 -9.45 9.43 -7.33
N GLU A 95 -9.27 10.01 -6.14
CA GLU A 95 -8.50 9.41 -5.04
C GLU A 95 -9.10 8.06 -4.62
N TYR A 96 -10.43 8.01 -4.45
CA TYR A 96 -11.13 6.77 -4.12
C TYR A 96 -10.97 5.72 -5.22
N GLY A 97 -11.17 6.11 -6.49
CA GLY A 97 -11.07 5.21 -7.64
C GLY A 97 -9.66 4.64 -7.82
N VAL A 98 -8.64 5.49 -7.74
CA VAL A 98 -7.23 5.07 -7.82
C VAL A 98 -6.88 4.16 -6.64
N GLY A 99 -7.30 4.51 -5.41
CA GLY A 99 -7.08 3.68 -4.24
C GLY A 99 -7.74 2.30 -4.36
N ALA A 100 -8.97 2.25 -4.87
CA ALA A 100 -9.68 0.99 -5.10
C ALA A 100 -9.01 0.15 -6.20
N ALA A 101 -8.62 0.75 -7.32
CA ALA A 101 -7.95 0.09 -8.43
C ALA A 101 -6.58 -0.48 -8.00
N LEU A 102 -5.78 0.31 -7.30
CA LEU A 102 -4.49 -0.15 -6.78
C LEU A 102 -4.67 -1.32 -5.79
N GLU A 103 -5.65 -1.24 -4.87
CA GLU A 103 -5.93 -2.33 -3.93
C GLU A 103 -6.36 -3.62 -4.66
N GLN A 104 -7.15 -3.51 -5.74
CA GLN A 104 -7.55 -4.67 -6.56
C GLN A 104 -6.37 -5.29 -7.33
N ILE A 105 -5.53 -4.46 -7.93
CA ILE A 105 -4.41 -4.91 -8.79
C ILE A 105 -3.27 -5.47 -7.95
N THR A 106 -2.96 -4.83 -6.82
CA THR A 106 -1.75 -5.12 -6.04
C THR A 106 -2.02 -5.94 -4.78
N GLY A 107 -3.28 -6.09 -4.36
CA GLY A 107 -3.62 -6.67 -3.06
C GLY A 107 -3.20 -5.81 -1.86
N ALA A 108 -2.72 -4.59 -2.11
CA ALA A 108 -2.18 -3.68 -1.10
C ALA A 108 -2.96 -2.38 -1.05
N ARG A 109 -3.21 -1.91 0.17
CA ARG A 109 -3.73 -0.57 0.42
C ARG A 109 -2.55 0.35 0.72
N PHE A 110 -2.27 1.31 -0.16
CA PHE A 110 -1.09 2.19 -0.07
C PHE A 110 -1.25 3.30 0.96
N TRP A 111 -2.47 3.80 1.19
CA TRP A 111 -2.81 4.77 2.25
C TRP A 111 -4.09 4.36 2.96
N ASP A 112 -4.26 4.80 4.20
CA ASP A 112 -5.42 4.45 5.01
C ASP A 112 -5.84 5.58 5.95
N TYR A 113 -6.96 6.21 5.60
CA TYR A 113 -7.60 7.26 6.40
C TYR A 113 -8.63 6.75 7.40
N SER A 114 -8.67 5.45 7.71
CA SER A 114 -9.66 4.89 8.65
C SER A 114 -9.65 5.55 10.03
N LYS A 115 -8.52 6.15 10.43
CA LYS A 115 -8.35 6.86 11.69
C LYS A 115 -8.87 8.32 11.64
N PHE A 116 -9.13 8.86 10.44
CA PHE A 116 -9.59 10.22 10.26
C PHE A 116 -11.12 10.28 10.28
N PRO A 117 -11.72 11.35 10.85
CA PRO A 117 -13.17 11.52 10.86
C PRO A 117 -13.69 11.72 9.43
N PHE A 118 -14.95 11.32 9.22
CA PHE A 118 -15.65 11.43 7.93
C PHE A 118 -14.85 10.80 6.75
N ASN A 119 -14.25 9.63 7.00
CA ASN A 119 -13.65 8.87 5.92
C ASN A 119 -14.67 7.95 5.23
N ILE A 120 -14.42 7.65 3.95
CA ILE A 120 -15.19 6.69 3.16
C ILE A 120 -14.28 5.49 2.89
N ASN A 121 -14.57 4.37 3.54
CA ASN A 121 -13.80 3.11 3.45
C ASN A 121 -12.27 3.28 3.68
N GLY A 122 -11.85 4.32 4.40
CA GLY A 122 -10.44 4.63 4.64
C GLY A 122 -9.66 5.08 3.39
N ARG A 123 -10.32 5.29 2.24
CA ARG A 123 -9.65 5.72 0.99
C ARG A 123 -9.60 7.21 0.80
N VAL A 124 -10.62 7.92 1.28
CA VAL A 124 -10.73 9.38 1.27
C VAL A 124 -11.21 9.86 2.63
N CYS A 125 -10.89 11.10 3.02
CA CYS A 125 -11.37 11.72 4.25
C CYS A 125 -11.68 13.21 4.03
N LEU A 126 -12.51 13.80 4.90
CA LEU A 126 -12.94 15.19 4.77
C LEU A 126 -11.75 16.18 4.72
N TYR A 127 -10.71 15.95 5.51
CA TYR A 127 -9.51 16.78 5.50
C TYR A 127 -8.82 16.76 4.13
N GLY A 128 -8.57 15.57 3.57
CA GLY A 128 -7.99 15.41 2.23
C GLY A 128 -8.88 16.04 1.15
N THR A 129 -10.18 15.78 1.21
CA THR A 129 -11.18 16.36 0.31
C THR A 129 -11.12 17.89 0.27
N ALA A 130 -11.06 18.55 1.44
CA ALA A 130 -10.97 20.00 1.53
C ALA A 130 -9.62 20.53 1.00
N LEU A 131 -8.53 19.87 1.34
CA LEU A 131 -7.18 20.25 0.90
C LEU A 131 -7.04 20.15 -0.62
N PHE A 132 -7.46 19.04 -1.21
CA PHE A 132 -7.40 18.82 -2.66
C PHE A 132 -8.39 19.74 -3.41
N GLY A 133 -9.57 20.00 -2.83
CA GLY A 133 -10.50 20.99 -3.39
C GLY A 133 -9.90 22.38 -3.47
N ALA A 134 -9.23 22.86 -2.42
CA ALA A 134 -8.53 24.15 -2.41
C ALA A 134 -7.35 24.17 -3.40
N GLY A 135 -6.54 23.11 -3.45
CA GLY A 135 -5.46 22.96 -4.41
C GLY A 135 -5.96 22.99 -5.86
N ALA A 136 -7.07 22.32 -6.16
CA ALA A 136 -7.65 22.29 -7.49
C ALA A 136 -8.18 23.65 -7.93
N VAL A 137 -8.75 24.46 -7.03
CA VAL A 137 -9.15 25.86 -7.34
C VAL A 137 -7.92 26.68 -7.70
N LEU A 138 -6.82 26.56 -6.94
CA LEU A 138 -5.55 27.25 -7.23
C LEU A 138 -5.00 26.82 -8.61
N ILE A 139 -5.05 25.52 -8.90
CA ILE A 139 -4.63 24.98 -10.18
C ILE A 139 -5.48 25.56 -11.31
N CYS A 140 -6.80 25.46 -11.22
CA CYS A 140 -7.70 25.92 -12.29
C CYS A 140 -7.61 27.43 -12.56
N ARG A 141 -7.41 28.24 -11.52
CA ARG A 141 -7.46 29.70 -11.67
C ARG A 141 -6.11 30.33 -11.94
N ILE A 142 -5.04 29.74 -11.49
CA ILE A 142 -3.72 30.37 -11.50
C ILE A 142 -2.66 29.47 -12.16
N ALA A 143 -2.46 28.26 -11.61
CA ALA A 143 -1.29 27.48 -11.98
C ALA A 143 -1.37 26.89 -13.40
N GLU A 144 -2.52 26.31 -13.77
CA GLU A 144 -2.71 25.74 -15.11
C GLU A 144 -2.69 26.81 -16.20
N PRO A 145 -3.46 27.93 -16.11
CA PRO A 145 -3.37 29.00 -17.09
C PRO A 145 -1.94 29.56 -17.25
N ALA A 146 -1.24 29.79 -16.15
CA ALA A 146 0.14 30.28 -16.19
C ALA A 146 1.09 29.27 -16.87
N LEU A 147 0.92 27.98 -16.58
CA LEU A 147 1.72 26.90 -17.19
C LEU A 147 1.41 26.78 -18.68
N LEU A 148 0.15 26.78 -19.09
CA LEU A 148 -0.24 26.71 -20.50
C LEU A 148 0.34 27.89 -21.30
N ASN A 149 0.19 29.12 -20.79
CA ASN A 149 0.78 30.30 -21.41
C ASN A 149 2.32 30.20 -21.54
N ALA A 150 3.00 29.64 -20.53
CA ALA A 150 4.44 29.45 -20.58
C ALA A 150 4.85 28.38 -21.61
N LEU A 151 4.09 27.31 -21.72
CA LEU A 151 4.36 26.25 -22.70
C LEU A 151 4.08 26.72 -24.14
N GLU A 152 3.10 27.58 -24.38
CA GLU A 152 2.80 28.16 -25.70
C GLU A 152 3.95 29.00 -26.25
N LEU A 153 4.83 29.52 -25.41
CA LEU A 153 6.04 30.28 -25.85
C LEU A 153 7.12 29.36 -26.42
N ILE A 154 7.01 28.05 -26.24
CA ILE A 154 8.04 27.07 -26.67
C ILE A 154 7.66 26.53 -28.06
N PRO A 155 8.64 26.42 -28.99
CA PRO A 155 8.38 25.86 -30.33
C PRO A 155 7.72 24.47 -30.25
N PRO A 156 6.68 24.18 -31.07
CA PRO A 156 5.95 22.93 -31.04
C PRO A 156 6.81 21.67 -31.21
N THR A 157 7.89 21.77 -31.97
CA THR A 157 8.84 20.67 -32.15
C THR A 157 9.59 20.31 -30.86
N ILE A 158 9.95 21.31 -30.06
CA ILE A 158 10.61 21.12 -28.76
C ILE A 158 9.60 20.52 -27.77
N LEU A 159 8.35 21.03 -27.74
CA LEU A 159 7.28 20.48 -26.90
C LEU A 159 6.99 19.02 -27.22
N ALA A 160 6.90 18.67 -28.50
CA ALA A 160 6.68 17.29 -28.93
C ALA A 160 7.85 16.37 -28.54
N ALA A 161 9.08 16.81 -28.73
CA ALA A 161 10.27 16.06 -28.33
C ALA A 161 10.33 15.86 -26.80
N ALA A 162 10.06 16.91 -26.02
CA ALA A 162 10.01 16.85 -24.57
C ALA A 162 8.88 15.91 -24.07
N ALA A 163 7.69 16.01 -24.66
CA ALA A 163 6.57 15.14 -24.34
C ALA A 163 6.90 13.66 -24.63
N PHE A 164 7.50 13.38 -25.79
CA PHE A 164 7.94 12.02 -26.12
C PHE A 164 8.99 11.48 -25.14
N ALA A 165 10.00 12.30 -24.80
CA ALA A 165 11.02 11.92 -23.83
C ALA A 165 10.41 11.63 -22.44
N CYS A 166 9.53 12.50 -21.96
CA CYS A 166 8.82 12.29 -20.69
C CYS A 166 7.92 11.04 -20.73
N ALA A 167 7.24 10.78 -21.84
CA ALA A 167 6.41 9.59 -22.00
C ALA A 167 7.24 8.30 -21.96
N ALA A 168 8.40 8.30 -22.65
CA ALA A 168 9.33 7.19 -22.60
C ALA A 168 9.87 6.93 -21.19
N LEU A 169 10.29 7.99 -20.49
CA LEU A 169 10.76 7.89 -19.10
C LEU A 169 9.68 7.38 -18.15
N LEU A 170 8.45 7.89 -18.28
CA LEU A 170 7.32 7.45 -17.48
C LEU A 170 6.98 5.97 -17.74
N ALA A 171 7.01 5.54 -19.00
CA ALA A 171 6.75 4.14 -19.36
C ALA A 171 7.84 3.21 -18.78
N ILE A 172 9.11 3.58 -18.93
CA ILE A 172 10.25 2.85 -18.38
C ILE A 172 10.11 2.73 -16.85
N ASP A 173 9.88 3.86 -16.17
CA ASP A 173 9.70 3.87 -14.70
C ASP A 173 8.51 3.01 -14.27
N THR A 174 7.38 3.09 -14.98
CA THR A 174 6.21 2.26 -14.70
C THR A 174 6.53 0.76 -14.79
N VAL A 175 7.24 0.35 -15.84
CA VAL A 175 7.65 -1.06 -16.01
C VAL A 175 8.58 -1.49 -14.87
N PHE A 176 9.61 -0.71 -14.56
CA PHE A 176 10.52 -1.03 -13.46
C PHE A 176 9.82 -1.08 -12.10
N THR A 177 8.87 -0.19 -11.86
CA THR A 177 8.06 -0.16 -10.65
C THR A 177 7.20 -1.41 -10.52
N LEU A 178 6.48 -1.79 -11.58
CA LEU A 178 5.64 -2.98 -11.58
C LEU A 178 6.45 -4.26 -11.40
N VAL A 179 7.61 -4.36 -12.05
CA VAL A 179 8.54 -5.49 -11.86
C VAL A 179 9.02 -5.57 -10.41
N SER A 180 9.42 -4.43 -9.83
CA SER A 180 9.88 -4.36 -8.43
C SER A 180 8.77 -4.73 -7.45
N TRP A 181 7.54 -4.29 -7.70
CA TRP A 181 6.36 -4.65 -6.91
C TRP A 181 6.09 -6.15 -6.97
N ARG A 182 6.10 -6.73 -8.18
CA ARG A 182 5.88 -8.17 -8.38
C ARG A 182 6.95 -9.01 -7.66
N GLN A 183 8.22 -8.60 -7.75
CA GLN A 183 9.31 -9.26 -7.03
C GLN A 183 9.13 -9.19 -5.52
N LEU A 184 8.75 -8.04 -4.97
CA LEU A 184 8.43 -7.88 -3.56
C LEU A 184 7.31 -8.82 -3.13
N SER A 185 6.19 -8.86 -3.87
CA SER A 185 5.06 -9.73 -3.55
C SER A 185 5.44 -11.21 -3.57
N GLN A 186 6.22 -11.65 -4.56
CA GLN A 186 6.71 -13.03 -4.63
C GLN A 186 7.63 -13.39 -3.46
N LYS A 187 8.52 -12.50 -3.08
CA LYS A 187 9.43 -12.72 -1.94
C LYS A 187 8.67 -12.75 -0.60
N LEU A 188 7.66 -11.90 -0.44
CA LEU A 188 6.80 -11.93 0.74
C LEU A 188 6.01 -13.24 0.83
N GLU A 189 5.55 -13.77 -0.30
CA GLU A 189 4.86 -15.06 -0.33
C GLU A 189 5.79 -16.22 0.04
N LEU A 190 7.00 -16.24 -0.49
CA LEU A 190 8.01 -17.25 -0.11
C LEU A 190 8.34 -17.19 1.39
N LEU A 191 8.48 -16.00 1.95
CA LEU A 191 8.69 -15.81 3.38
C LEU A 191 7.49 -16.27 4.21
N ARG A 192 6.28 -16.06 3.70
CA ARG A 192 5.04 -16.53 4.33
C ARG A 192 5.03 -18.05 4.43
N ILE A 193 5.33 -18.74 3.35
CA ILE A 193 5.38 -20.21 3.28
C ILE A 193 6.47 -20.73 4.23
N GLU A 194 7.70 -20.19 4.16
CA GLU A 194 8.81 -20.63 5.02
C GLU A 194 8.52 -20.46 6.53
N LEU A 195 7.85 -19.36 6.90
CA LEU A 195 7.45 -19.12 8.28
C LEU A 195 6.32 -20.05 8.72
N ALA A 196 5.34 -20.30 7.85
CA ALA A 196 4.24 -21.23 8.14
C ALA A 196 4.77 -22.65 8.33
N ASP A 197 5.69 -23.11 7.50
CA ASP A 197 6.33 -24.44 7.63
C ASP A 197 7.10 -24.56 8.94
N LYS A 198 7.92 -23.58 9.30
CA LYS A 198 8.66 -23.56 10.57
C LYS A 198 7.77 -23.59 11.79
N VAL A 199 6.65 -22.82 11.76
CA VAL A 199 5.68 -22.83 12.85
C VAL A 199 5.02 -24.20 12.95
N ASN A 200 4.64 -24.80 11.82
CA ASN A 200 3.99 -26.12 11.78
C ASN A 200 4.93 -27.23 12.28
N ASP A 201 6.19 -27.24 11.84
CA ASP A 201 7.20 -28.23 12.31
C ASP A 201 7.45 -28.09 13.82
N SER A 202 7.58 -26.86 14.29
CA SER A 202 7.76 -26.60 15.72
C SER A 202 6.54 -26.96 16.58
N LEU A 203 5.33 -26.85 16.04
CA LEU A 203 4.10 -27.32 16.71
C LEU A 203 4.05 -28.86 16.75
N LYS A 204 4.47 -29.53 15.67
CA LYS A 204 4.58 -30.99 15.63
C LYS A 204 5.59 -31.49 16.66
N ASP A 205 6.77 -30.87 16.74
CA ASP A 205 7.83 -31.23 17.71
C ASP A 205 7.35 -31.01 19.16
N ALA A 206 6.66 -29.90 19.43
CA ALA A 206 6.05 -29.63 20.73
C ALA A 206 4.97 -30.66 21.08
N SER A 207 4.13 -31.02 20.12
CA SER A 207 3.09 -32.05 20.29
C SER A 207 3.70 -33.42 20.59
N ASN A 208 4.70 -33.83 19.83
CA ASN A 208 5.40 -35.11 20.04
C ASN A 208 6.12 -35.15 21.41
N SER A 209 6.79 -34.06 21.79
CA SER A 209 7.48 -33.98 23.10
C SER A 209 6.53 -34.00 24.30
N LEU A 210 5.29 -33.58 24.12
CA LEU A 210 4.24 -33.67 25.15
C LEU A 210 3.67 -35.09 25.23
N LEU A 211 3.50 -35.77 24.09
CA LEU A 211 3.07 -37.16 24.03
C LEU A 211 4.08 -38.11 24.70
N ASP A 212 5.38 -37.91 24.46
CA ASP A 212 6.47 -38.70 25.04
C ASP A 212 6.61 -38.54 26.58
N ARG A 213 6.06 -37.49 27.15
CA ARG A 213 6.07 -37.21 28.60
C ARG A 213 4.80 -37.62 29.32
N MET A 214 3.81 -38.17 28.62
CA MET A 214 2.57 -38.63 29.23
C MET A 214 2.74 -40.04 29.80
N PRO A 215 2.25 -40.31 31.03
CA PRO A 215 2.25 -41.67 31.59
C PRO A 215 1.33 -42.61 30.77
N ASP A 216 1.71 -43.90 30.67
CA ASP A 216 1.01 -44.93 29.88
C ASP A 216 -0.51 -45.01 30.18
N ALA A 217 -0.93 -44.71 31.41
CA ALA A 217 -2.34 -44.66 31.80
C ALA A 217 -3.17 -43.52 31.14
N ALA A 218 -2.50 -42.53 30.54
CA ALA A 218 -3.13 -41.44 29.79
C ALA A 218 -3.17 -41.70 28.28
N LEU A 219 -2.51 -42.77 27.80
CA LEU A 219 -2.38 -43.12 26.38
C LEU A 219 -3.69 -43.57 25.72
N ASP A 220 -4.61 -44.21 26.48
CA ASP A 220 -5.94 -44.55 25.96
C ASP A 220 -6.78 -43.32 25.66
N SER A 221 -6.55 -42.24 26.38
CA SER A 221 -7.12 -40.92 26.02
C SER A 221 -6.26 -40.21 24.92
N ALA A 222 -5.01 -40.63 24.70
CA ALA A 222 -4.11 -40.03 23.71
C ALA A 222 -4.49 -40.35 22.25
N ALA A 223 -5.18 -41.49 22.00
CA ALA A 223 -5.75 -41.76 20.68
C ALA A 223 -6.81 -40.70 20.30
N GLY A 224 -7.64 -40.28 21.28
CA GLY A 224 -8.54 -39.17 21.12
C GLY A 224 -7.82 -37.80 20.93
N ILE A 225 -6.69 -37.61 21.63
CA ILE A 225 -5.85 -36.41 21.48
C ILE A 225 -5.12 -36.40 20.13
N LYS A 226 -4.68 -37.55 19.59
CA LYS A 226 -4.06 -37.70 18.29
C LYS A 226 -5.01 -37.44 17.13
N ALA A 227 -6.27 -37.90 17.25
CA ALA A 227 -7.32 -37.55 16.31
C ALA A 227 -7.65 -36.03 16.36
N ARG A 228 -7.73 -35.46 17.55
CA ARG A 228 -7.94 -34.02 17.77
C ARG A 228 -6.73 -33.15 17.40
N SER A 229 -5.50 -33.70 17.44
CA SER A 229 -4.32 -32.98 16.93
C SER A 229 -4.36 -32.87 15.41
N GLY A 230 -4.95 -33.84 14.71
CA GLY A 230 -5.26 -33.75 13.28
C GLY A 230 -6.27 -32.64 12.97
N GLU A 231 -7.33 -32.53 13.78
CA GLU A 231 -8.32 -31.46 13.69
C GLU A 231 -7.72 -30.10 14.07
N LEU A 232 -6.80 -30.04 15.04
CA LEU A 232 -6.07 -28.83 15.39
C LEU A 232 -5.13 -28.39 14.26
N ASN A 233 -4.44 -29.33 13.62
CA ASN A 233 -3.55 -29.02 12.49
C ASN A 233 -4.36 -28.58 11.26
N SER A 234 -5.54 -29.15 10.98
CA SER A 234 -6.41 -28.67 9.90
C SER A 234 -6.99 -27.29 10.22
N TRP A 235 -7.40 -27.05 11.46
CA TRP A 235 -7.86 -25.74 11.94
C TRP A 235 -6.75 -24.68 11.90
N LEU A 236 -5.51 -25.03 12.29
CA LEU A 236 -4.34 -24.15 12.19
C LEU A 236 -3.96 -23.89 10.73
N ALA A 237 -4.13 -24.85 9.82
CA ALA A 237 -3.91 -24.67 8.40
C ALA A 237 -4.97 -23.76 7.74
N GLU A 238 -6.24 -23.88 8.14
CA GLU A 238 -7.33 -22.98 7.71
C GLU A 238 -7.14 -21.56 8.26
N MET A 239 -6.58 -21.44 9.47
CA MET A 239 -6.31 -20.15 10.11
C MET A 239 -4.98 -19.52 9.69
N SER A 240 -4.27 -20.05 8.66
CA SER A 240 -2.91 -19.63 8.30
C SER A 240 -2.75 -18.11 8.08
N ASP A 241 -3.82 -17.42 7.71
CA ASP A 241 -3.84 -15.97 7.51
C ASP A 241 -4.11 -15.16 8.80
N SER A 242 -4.77 -15.76 9.78
CA SER A 242 -5.08 -15.15 11.08
C SER A 242 -4.28 -15.75 12.24
N ALA A 243 -3.58 -16.87 12.04
CA ALA A 243 -2.89 -17.61 13.10
C ALA A 243 -1.78 -16.78 13.77
N PHE A 244 -1.08 -15.93 13.03
CA PHE A 244 -0.07 -15.03 13.61
C PHE A 244 -0.70 -13.95 14.51
N GLU A 245 -1.90 -13.47 14.20
CA GLU A 245 -2.64 -12.56 15.07
C GLU A 245 -3.28 -13.28 16.24
N ALA A 246 -3.78 -14.49 16.04
CA ALA A 246 -4.40 -15.30 17.07
C ALA A 246 -3.42 -15.75 18.16
N VAL A 247 -2.17 -16.08 17.80
CA VAL A 247 -1.10 -16.40 18.78
C VAL A 247 -0.69 -15.16 19.59
N ARG A 248 -0.88 -13.96 19.06
CA ARG A 248 -0.55 -12.69 19.74
C ARG A 248 -1.69 -12.12 20.58
N ASN A 249 -2.92 -12.24 20.13
CA ASN A 249 -4.11 -11.74 20.84
C ASN A 249 -4.87 -12.93 21.43
N LYS A 250 -5.26 -12.85 22.70
CA LYS A 250 -6.05 -13.85 23.42
C LYS A 250 -6.99 -14.66 22.51
N ILE A 251 -6.60 -15.89 22.17
CA ILE A 251 -7.43 -16.83 21.41
C ILE A 251 -8.59 -17.23 22.29
N GLU A 252 -9.82 -17.05 21.85
CA GLU A 252 -10.95 -17.84 22.33
C GLU A 252 -10.79 -19.24 21.76
N LEU A 253 -10.35 -20.15 22.63
CA LEU A 253 -10.08 -21.54 22.27
C LEU A 253 -11.39 -22.30 22.07
N PRO A 254 -11.45 -23.19 21.05
CA PRO A 254 -12.61 -24.04 20.88
C PRO A 254 -12.98 -24.80 22.17
N SER A 255 -14.27 -25.00 22.42
CA SER A 255 -14.82 -25.55 23.64
C SER A 255 -14.27 -26.93 24.03
N PHE A 256 -13.80 -27.73 23.06
CA PHE A 256 -13.19 -29.05 23.30
C PHE A 256 -11.81 -28.98 23.98
N MET A 257 -11.16 -27.79 23.97
CA MET A 257 -9.85 -27.56 24.62
C MET A 257 -9.96 -27.09 26.08
N ALA A 258 -11.19 -26.89 26.61
CA ALA A 258 -11.39 -26.38 27.95
C ALA A 258 -10.96 -27.35 29.04
N GLU A 259 -10.94 -28.66 28.78
CA GLU A 259 -10.58 -29.73 29.75
C GLU A 259 -9.06 -29.92 29.95
N GLY A 260 -8.23 -29.47 29.00
CA GLY A 260 -6.77 -29.59 29.06
C GLY A 260 -6.01 -28.30 29.38
N ARG A 261 -6.55 -27.37 30.17
CA ARG A 261 -6.05 -25.98 30.36
C ARG A 261 -4.57 -25.84 30.77
N GLN A 262 -3.98 -26.80 31.49
CA GLN A 262 -2.57 -26.69 31.90
C GLN A 262 -1.61 -27.03 30.76
N ASN A 263 -1.89 -28.06 29.99
CA ASN A 263 -1.03 -28.51 28.86
C ASN A 263 -1.12 -27.52 27.70
N LEU A 264 -2.29 -26.94 27.48
CA LEU A 264 -2.50 -25.94 26.46
C LEU A 264 -1.74 -24.63 26.72
N ARG A 265 -1.66 -24.19 27.99
CA ARG A 265 -0.84 -23.04 28.39
C ARG A 265 0.65 -23.26 28.09
N LEU A 266 1.12 -24.50 28.17
CA LEU A 266 2.49 -24.89 27.79
C LEU A 266 2.68 -24.84 26.27
N VAL A 267 1.75 -25.36 25.47
CA VAL A 267 1.79 -25.30 23.99
C VAL A 267 1.74 -23.87 23.50
N VAL A 268 0.81 -23.05 24.01
CA VAL A 268 0.72 -21.62 23.65
C VAL A 268 1.98 -20.85 24.09
N ARG A 269 2.55 -21.16 25.24
CA ARG A 269 3.80 -20.52 25.72
C ARG A 269 4.98 -20.95 24.87
N HIS A 270 5.03 -22.21 24.42
CA HIS A 270 6.06 -22.74 23.54
C HIS A 270 5.92 -22.19 22.11
N ALA A 271 4.71 -22.17 21.55
CA ALA A 271 4.43 -21.52 20.26
C ALA A 271 4.81 -20.03 20.28
N ARG A 272 4.52 -19.32 21.39
CA ARG A 272 4.92 -17.93 21.57
C ARG A 272 6.44 -17.76 21.65
N SER A 273 7.17 -18.67 22.31
CA SER A 273 8.63 -18.65 22.37
C SER A 273 9.28 -18.96 21.02
N ILE A 274 8.62 -19.79 20.21
CA ILE A 274 9.07 -20.12 18.84
C ILE A 274 8.80 -18.95 17.90
N ALA A 275 7.64 -18.31 17.98
CA ALA A 275 7.32 -17.10 17.24
C ALA A 275 8.34 -15.98 17.58
N GLN A 276 8.69 -15.82 18.86
CA GLN A 276 9.72 -14.88 19.30
C GLN A 276 11.12 -15.27 18.78
N ARG A 277 11.48 -16.56 18.75
CA ARG A 277 12.75 -17.03 18.18
C ARG A 277 12.80 -16.91 16.66
N ALA A 278 11.67 -17.17 15.97
CA ALA A 278 11.54 -16.93 14.54
C ALA A 278 11.67 -15.43 14.22
N GLU A 279 11.12 -14.56 15.07
CA GLU A 279 11.34 -13.12 15.00
C GLU A 279 12.84 -12.76 15.05
N ILE A 280 13.65 -13.47 15.84
CA ILE A 280 15.09 -13.18 16.01
C ILE A 280 15.94 -13.73 14.84
N SER A 281 15.60 -14.89 14.25
CA SER A 281 16.41 -15.51 13.18
C SER A 281 16.09 -15.01 11.76
N THR A 282 14.88 -14.52 11.52
CA THR A 282 14.41 -14.00 10.23
C THR A 282 15.06 -12.65 9.82
N PRO A 283 15.54 -11.80 10.76
CA PRO A 283 16.12 -10.50 10.46
C PRO A 283 17.34 -10.50 9.56
N GLU A 284 18.23 -11.45 9.67
CA GLU A 284 19.45 -11.47 8.85
C GLU A 284 19.19 -11.96 7.42
N LYS A 285 18.34 -12.97 7.26
CA LYS A 285 17.93 -13.45 5.92
C LYS A 285 17.17 -12.39 5.14
N LEU A 286 16.34 -11.58 5.79
CA LEU A 286 15.60 -10.49 5.13
C LEU A 286 16.50 -9.38 4.59
N LYS A 287 17.62 -9.06 5.27
CA LYS A 287 18.61 -8.11 4.76
C LYS A 287 19.25 -8.59 3.46
N THR A 288 19.33 -9.90 3.25
CA THR A 288 19.93 -10.49 2.05
C THR A 288 18.91 -10.73 0.93
N VAL A 289 17.63 -10.86 1.26
CA VAL A 289 16.56 -11.21 0.31
C VAL A 289 15.91 -9.99 -0.33
N LEU A 290 15.67 -8.90 0.43
CA LEU A 290 14.99 -7.71 -0.08
C LEU A 290 15.96 -6.63 -0.53
N THR A 291 15.77 -6.16 -1.75
CA THR A 291 16.57 -5.06 -2.32
C THR A 291 16.10 -3.71 -1.81
N ARG A 292 16.96 -2.66 -1.95
CA ARG A 292 16.59 -1.28 -1.62
C ARG A 292 15.36 -0.79 -2.40
N ARG A 293 15.19 -1.23 -3.66
CA ARG A 293 14.02 -0.88 -4.49
C ARG A 293 12.71 -1.43 -3.92
N GLU A 294 12.74 -2.66 -3.42
CA GLU A 294 11.60 -3.31 -2.79
C GLU A 294 11.26 -2.69 -1.43
N LEU A 295 12.27 -2.42 -0.61
CA LEU A 295 12.11 -1.76 0.70
C LEU A 295 11.60 -0.32 0.57
N ARG A 296 11.82 0.34 -0.58
CA ARG A 296 11.30 1.68 -0.84
C ARG A 296 9.79 1.78 -0.67
N PHE A 297 9.03 0.75 -1.06
CA PHE A 297 7.57 0.79 -0.92
C PHE A 297 7.12 0.97 0.53
N PHE A 298 7.83 0.39 1.49
CA PHE A 298 7.53 0.57 2.92
C PHE A 298 7.97 1.94 3.44
N ASN A 299 8.97 2.55 2.84
CA ASN A 299 9.38 3.92 3.17
C ASN A 299 8.46 4.96 2.52
N ALA A 300 8.08 4.75 1.26
CA ALA A 300 7.17 5.63 0.53
C ALA A 300 5.74 5.60 1.08
N PHE A 301 5.31 4.45 1.60
CA PHE A 301 3.97 4.22 2.15
C PHE A 301 4.05 3.58 3.53
N PRO A 302 4.39 4.32 4.59
CA PRO A 302 4.50 3.76 5.94
C PRO A 302 3.20 3.15 6.47
N GLU A 303 2.05 3.66 6.04
CA GLU A 303 0.72 3.14 6.39
C GLU A 303 0.25 1.99 5.46
N ILE A 304 1.09 1.53 4.52
CA ILE A 304 0.73 0.45 3.59
C ILE A 304 0.21 -0.78 4.34
N LYS A 305 -0.93 -1.29 3.92
CA LYS A 305 -1.53 -2.52 4.43
C LYS A 305 -1.53 -3.58 3.35
N LEU A 306 -0.77 -4.63 3.56
CA LEU A 306 -0.76 -5.83 2.73
C LEU A 306 -1.49 -6.92 3.52
N LYS A 307 -2.81 -7.06 3.32
CA LYS A 307 -3.67 -7.95 4.11
C LYS A 307 -3.11 -9.38 4.20
N ALA A 308 -2.61 -9.92 3.07
CA ALA A 308 -2.05 -11.26 3.02
C ALA A 308 -0.71 -11.44 3.77
N TYR A 309 0.02 -10.34 4.06
CA TYR A 309 1.38 -10.39 4.60
C TYR A 309 1.54 -9.59 5.90
N GLU A 310 0.44 -9.14 6.51
CA GLU A 310 0.51 -8.28 7.71
C GLU A 310 1.23 -8.96 8.88
N GLY A 311 1.00 -10.26 9.07
CA GLY A 311 1.67 -11.08 10.09
C GLY A 311 3.19 -11.08 9.90
N ILE A 312 3.67 -11.27 8.67
CA ILE A 312 5.10 -11.31 8.35
C ILE A 312 5.72 -9.92 8.52
N ILE A 313 5.07 -8.89 8.00
CA ILE A 313 5.55 -7.50 8.08
C ILE A 313 5.74 -7.08 9.54
N ARG A 314 4.82 -7.48 10.42
CA ARG A 314 4.93 -7.23 11.87
C ARG A 314 6.01 -8.09 12.52
N ALA A 315 6.03 -9.41 12.25
CA ALA A 315 7.00 -10.34 12.82
C ALA A 315 8.45 -9.99 12.44
N THR A 316 8.66 -9.41 11.27
CA THR A 316 10.00 -9.06 10.75
C THR A 316 10.38 -7.60 10.96
N ASN A 317 9.50 -6.77 11.54
CA ASN A 317 9.66 -5.32 11.69
C ASN A 317 10.07 -4.62 10.37
N LEU A 318 9.54 -5.10 9.25
CA LEU A 318 9.96 -4.74 7.89
C LEU A 318 9.84 -3.23 7.63
N LYS A 319 8.77 -2.61 8.16
CA LYS A 319 8.53 -1.16 8.02
C LYS A 319 9.58 -0.34 8.77
N GLU A 320 9.95 -0.73 9.97
CA GLU A 320 10.93 -0.04 10.81
C GLU A 320 12.33 -0.13 10.20
N ARG A 321 12.68 -1.30 9.67
CA ARG A 321 13.94 -1.52 8.95
C ARG A 321 14.05 -0.75 7.64
N ALA A 322 12.95 -0.66 6.89
CA ALA A 322 12.92 0.19 5.71
C ALA A 322 13.22 1.64 6.11
N ARG A 323 12.59 2.16 7.16
CA ARG A 323 12.85 3.51 7.68
C ARG A 323 14.33 3.69 8.07
N GLU A 324 14.90 2.76 8.85
CA GLU A 324 16.32 2.85 9.26
C GLU A 324 17.28 2.91 8.07
N LEU A 325 17.01 2.16 7.00
CA LEU A 325 17.83 2.14 5.78
C LEU A 325 17.82 3.46 5.01
N PHE A 326 16.71 4.20 5.07
CA PHE A 326 16.52 5.45 4.33
C PHE A 326 16.75 6.69 5.19
N CYS A 327 16.69 6.59 6.55
CA CYS A 327 16.94 7.70 7.48
C CYS A 327 18.40 7.84 7.92
N ARG A 328 19.24 6.84 7.72
CA ARG A 328 20.68 6.86 8.09
C ARG A 328 21.57 7.62 7.09
N ARG A 329 21.05 8.66 6.44
CA ARG A 329 21.85 9.56 5.59
C ARG A 329 21.83 10.98 6.11
#